data_ae54ccd78cf9f2b5097a56992a18735a
#
_entry.id   ae54ccd78cf9f2b5097a56992a18735a
#
_cell.length_a   1.000
_cell.length_b   1.000
_cell.length_c   1.000
_cell.angle_alpha   90.00
_cell.angle_beta   90.00
_cell.angle_gamma   90.00
#
_symmetry.space_group_name_H-M   'P 1'
#
loop_
_entity.id
_entity.type
_entity.pdbx_description
1 polymer ?
#
loop_
_entity_poly.entity_id
_entity_poly.type
_entity_poly.pdbx_seq_one_letter_code
_entity_poly.pdbx_strand_id
1 'polypeptide(L)'
;NRNAKLRILDGERLMAEADSAGEVCVIDVPSAERWDIDSPKLYTCEVALETGDVQRVKFGFRDIEFRADGFYLNGRRVFMRGLNRHQSYPYMGYAAPESLQREDARILKEELCCNAVRTSHYPQSQYFIDECDRLGLLVFTELPGWQHIGDERWKEQACENLREMILQYRNHPSIVLWGVRINESVDDDAFYARTNAIAHELDPSRPTSGVRYIQKSSLLEDVYSYNDFSHTGDNPGCKPKHAVMSSRKKALLISEHTGHMYPTKSYDTWSH
;
A
#
# COMPACT_ATOMS: atom_id res chain seq x y z
N ASN A 1 27.02 -20.44 3.50
CA ASN A 1 26.62 -19.63 4.65
C ASN A 1 27.59 -18.45 4.74
N ARG A 2 27.07 -17.23 4.70
CA ARG A 2 27.88 -16.02 4.93
C ARG A 2 27.48 -15.50 6.29
N ASN A 3 28.46 -15.34 7.19
CA ASN A 3 28.21 -14.66 8.46
C ASN A 3 27.88 -13.19 8.19
N ALA A 4 26.88 -12.68 8.88
CA ALA A 4 26.46 -11.29 8.79
C ALA A 4 26.30 -10.71 10.20
N LYS A 5 26.70 -9.46 10.37
CA LYS A 5 26.36 -8.67 11.55
C LYS A 5 25.19 -7.78 11.23
N LEU A 6 24.15 -7.88 12.05
CA LEU A 6 22.94 -7.08 11.93
C LEU A 6 22.88 -6.06 13.06
N ARG A 7 22.53 -4.81 12.73
CA ARG A 7 22.35 -3.73 13.69
C ARG A 7 21.03 -3.01 13.44
N ILE A 8 20.28 -2.77 14.49
CA ILE A 8 19.11 -1.91 14.46
C ILE A 8 19.50 -0.56 15.05
N LEU A 9 19.33 0.49 14.26
CA LEU A 9 19.77 1.84 14.57
C LEU A 9 18.58 2.79 14.64
N ASP A 10 18.59 3.69 15.64
CA ASP A 10 17.75 4.87 15.73
C ASP A 10 18.63 6.11 15.47
N GLY A 11 18.64 6.59 14.23
CA GLY A 11 19.67 7.51 13.77
C GLY A 11 21.04 6.85 13.87
N GLU A 12 21.93 7.42 14.71
CA GLU A 12 23.27 6.85 15.00
C GLU A 12 23.27 5.94 16.24
N ARG A 13 22.17 5.91 16.99
CA ARG A 13 22.09 5.14 18.25
C ARG A 13 21.84 3.66 17.93
N LEU A 14 22.72 2.80 18.45
CA LEU A 14 22.50 1.35 18.41
C LEU A 14 21.39 0.96 19.40
N MET A 15 20.35 0.30 18.87
CA MET A 15 19.22 -0.21 19.64
C MET A 15 19.37 -1.70 19.97
N ALA A 16 19.84 -2.47 19.01
CA ALA A 16 20.08 -3.90 19.14
C ALA A 16 21.08 -4.37 18.09
N GLU A 17 21.80 -5.47 18.35
CA GLU A 17 22.64 -6.12 17.36
C GLU A 17 22.59 -7.65 17.52
N ALA A 18 22.87 -8.37 16.44
CA ALA A 18 23.01 -9.81 16.44
C ALA A 18 23.98 -10.26 15.33
N ASP A 19 24.63 -11.39 15.54
CA ASP A 19 25.37 -12.09 14.50
C ASP A 19 24.48 -13.21 13.92
N SER A 20 24.48 -13.38 12.61
CA SER A 20 23.72 -14.41 11.91
C SER A 20 24.60 -15.18 10.96
N ALA A 21 24.50 -16.51 11.05
CA ALA A 21 25.10 -17.44 10.09
C ALA A 21 24.04 -18.10 9.20
N GLY A 22 22.77 -17.75 9.35
CA GLY A 22 21.62 -18.32 8.65
C GLY A 22 20.88 -17.31 7.76
N GLU A 23 19.83 -17.79 7.11
CA GLU A 23 18.98 -16.97 6.23
C GLU A 23 18.02 -16.06 7.01
N VAL A 24 17.71 -16.41 8.26
CA VAL A 24 16.79 -15.68 9.13
C VAL A 24 17.46 -15.37 10.46
N CYS A 25 17.34 -14.14 10.90
CA CYS A 25 17.78 -13.68 12.21
C CYS A 25 16.62 -12.93 12.89
N VAL A 26 16.33 -13.27 14.15
CA VAL A 26 15.34 -12.59 14.97
C VAL A 26 16.07 -11.74 16.00
N ILE A 27 15.72 -10.46 16.03
CA ILE A 27 16.31 -9.48 16.95
C ILE A 27 15.19 -8.80 17.73
N ASP A 28 15.24 -8.91 19.05
CA ASP A 28 14.31 -8.20 19.93
C ASP A 28 14.74 -6.75 20.12
N VAL A 29 13.79 -5.83 19.95
CA VAL A 29 13.98 -4.39 20.18
C VAL A 29 12.90 -3.86 21.13
N PRO A 30 12.97 -4.21 22.43
CA PRO A 30 11.87 -3.97 23.38
C PRO A 30 11.53 -2.51 23.62
N SER A 31 12.46 -1.60 23.36
CA SER A 31 12.28 -0.15 23.50
C SER A 31 11.90 0.55 22.19
N ALA A 32 11.52 -0.20 21.16
CA ALA A 32 11.15 0.40 19.89
C ALA A 32 9.81 1.16 19.98
N GLU A 33 9.82 2.39 19.50
CA GLU A 33 8.62 3.17 19.29
C GLU A 33 7.94 2.73 17.99
N ARG A 34 6.61 2.76 18.00
CA ARG A 34 5.82 2.37 16.81
C ARG A 34 5.74 3.52 15.81
N TRP A 35 5.81 3.18 14.54
CA TRP A 35 5.48 4.07 13.45
C TRP A 35 3.96 4.35 13.47
N ASP A 36 3.58 5.62 13.38
CA ASP A 36 2.18 6.07 13.32
C ASP A 36 2.04 7.23 12.34
N ILE A 37 0.83 7.52 11.89
CA ILE A 37 0.54 8.64 10.98
C ILE A 37 0.86 10.01 11.59
N ASP A 38 0.86 10.13 12.91
CA ASP A 38 1.13 11.37 13.64
C ASP A 38 2.57 11.40 14.18
N SER A 39 3.24 10.26 14.30
CA SER A 39 4.63 10.11 14.71
C SER A 39 5.33 8.99 13.93
N PRO A 40 5.78 9.28 12.71
CA PRO A 40 6.29 8.28 11.78
C PRO A 40 7.72 7.85 12.10
N LYS A 41 7.88 7.08 13.18
CA LYS A 41 9.17 6.62 13.68
C LYS A 41 9.76 5.56 12.75
N LEU A 42 10.96 5.83 12.26
CA LEU A 42 11.73 4.92 11.40
C LEU A 42 13.04 4.52 12.08
N TYR A 43 13.43 3.27 11.84
CA TYR A 43 14.70 2.68 12.21
C TYR A 43 15.48 2.28 10.96
N THR A 44 16.77 2.04 11.12
CA THR A 44 17.63 1.48 10.07
C THR A 44 18.10 0.10 10.50
N CYS A 45 17.84 -0.89 9.67
CA CYS A 45 18.52 -2.18 9.73
C CYS A 45 19.78 -2.10 8.88
N GLU A 46 20.94 -2.25 9.50
CA GLU A 46 22.22 -2.39 8.83
C GLU A 46 22.65 -3.86 8.84
N VAL A 47 22.96 -4.38 7.68
CA VAL A 47 23.49 -5.75 7.49
C VAL A 47 24.89 -5.64 6.92
N ALA A 48 25.90 -6.06 7.70
CA ALA A 48 27.29 -6.06 7.29
C ALA A 48 27.80 -7.50 7.14
N LEU A 49 28.36 -7.82 5.98
CA LEU A 49 29.00 -9.10 5.73
C LEU A 49 30.49 -9.07 6.09
N GLU A 50 31.08 -10.22 6.42
CA GLU A 50 32.53 -10.36 6.66
C GLU A 50 33.37 -9.93 5.45
N THR A 51 32.78 -9.92 4.25
CA THR A 51 33.42 -9.43 3.01
C THR A 51 33.61 -7.91 2.98
N GLY A 52 32.99 -7.19 3.90
CA GLY A 52 33.00 -5.72 3.95
C GLY A 52 31.78 -5.07 3.29
N ASP A 53 30.90 -5.86 2.63
CA ASP A 53 29.67 -5.32 2.06
C ASP A 53 28.69 -4.92 3.17
N VAL A 54 28.08 -3.74 3.01
CA VAL A 54 27.10 -3.21 3.97
C VAL A 54 25.85 -2.76 3.23
N GLN A 55 24.70 -3.24 3.70
CA GLN A 55 23.38 -2.78 3.23
C GLN A 55 22.63 -2.15 4.38
N ARG A 56 21.84 -1.09 4.07
CA ARG A 56 21.00 -0.38 5.02
C ARG A 56 19.59 -0.28 4.48
N VAL A 57 18.62 -0.65 5.30
CA VAL A 57 17.19 -0.59 4.97
C VAL A 57 16.46 0.14 6.08
N LYS A 58 15.65 1.14 5.72
CA LYS A 58 14.73 1.78 6.66
C LYS A 58 13.48 0.94 6.86
N PHE A 59 12.96 0.92 8.06
CA PHE A 59 11.72 0.23 8.39
C PHE A 59 11.09 0.84 9.65
N GLY A 60 9.87 0.43 9.96
CA GLY A 60 9.17 0.86 11.17
C GLY A 60 8.37 -0.29 11.80
N PHE A 61 8.23 -0.25 13.11
CA PHE A 61 7.39 -1.19 13.86
C PHE A 61 5.96 -0.66 13.93
N ARG A 62 4.99 -1.46 13.57
CA ARG A 62 3.56 -1.12 13.69
C ARG A 62 2.69 -2.36 13.74
N ASP A 63 1.49 -2.20 14.30
CA ASP A 63 0.41 -3.17 14.19
C ASP A 63 -0.71 -2.60 13.33
N ILE A 64 -1.22 -3.40 12.41
CA ILE A 64 -2.33 -3.03 11.54
C ILE A 64 -3.41 -4.10 11.56
N GLU A 65 -4.66 -3.66 11.55
CA GLU A 65 -5.79 -4.57 11.51
C GLU A 65 -6.97 -3.93 10.77
N PHE A 66 -7.59 -4.69 9.87
CA PHE A 66 -8.86 -4.34 9.25
C PHE A 66 -9.97 -5.19 9.87
N ARG A 67 -10.85 -4.54 10.63
CA ARG A 67 -12.02 -5.16 11.27
C ARG A 67 -13.29 -4.81 10.50
N ALA A 68 -14.38 -5.47 10.83
CA ALA A 68 -15.68 -5.24 10.21
C ALA A 68 -16.16 -3.77 10.32
N ASP A 69 -15.69 -3.05 11.31
CA ASP A 69 -16.06 -1.67 11.66
C ASP A 69 -15.00 -0.63 11.29
N GLY A 70 -13.84 -1.03 10.74
CA GLY A 70 -12.84 -0.09 10.27
C GLY A 70 -11.39 -0.57 10.31
N PHE A 71 -10.50 0.37 10.05
CA PHE A 71 -9.05 0.17 10.10
C PHE A 71 -8.50 0.61 11.45
N TYR A 72 -7.55 -0.18 11.97
CA TYR A 72 -6.85 0.06 13.23
C TYR A 72 -5.35 0.10 13.02
N LEU A 73 -4.70 1.14 13.52
CA LEU A 73 -3.26 1.30 13.56
C LEU A 73 -2.81 1.34 15.02
N ASN A 74 -1.92 0.44 15.41
CA ASN A 74 -1.42 0.33 16.78
C ASN A 74 -2.54 0.22 17.84
N GLY A 75 -3.64 -0.46 17.49
CA GLY A 75 -4.81 -0.63 18.35
C GLY A 75 -5.78 0.56 18.35
N ARG A 76 -5.45 1.69 17.72
CA ARG A 76 -6.30 2.87 17.59
C ARG A 76 -7.06 2.83 16.26
N ARG A 77 -8.36 3.05 16.31
CA ARG A 77 -9.15 3.17 15.08
C ARG A 77 -8.79 4.43 14.32
N VAL A 78 -8.48 4.29 13.03
CA VAL A 78 -8.13 5.39 12.13
C VAL A 78 -9.12 5.43 10.98
N PHE A 79 -9.72 6.57 10.73
CA PHE A 79 -10.51 6.82 9.54
C PHE A 79 -9.59 7.22 8.39
N MET A 80 -9.48 6.36 7.37
CA MET A 80 -8.63 6.61 6.20
C MET A 80 -9.28 7.69 5.32
N ARG A 81 -8.55 8.78 5.08
CA ARG A 81 -8.92 9.89 4.19
C ARG A 81 -7.80 10.09 3.20
N GLY A 82 -8.08 9.90 1.93
CA GLY A 82 -7.02 9.93 0.94
C GLY A 82 -7.51 10.13 -0.48
N LEU A 83 -6.57 10.12 -1.37
CA LEU A 83 -6.77 10.25 -2.80
C LEU A 83 -6.14 9.07 -3.54
N ASN A 84 -6.61 8.85 -4.77
CA ASN A 84 -5.97 7.96 -5.72
C ASN A 84 -4.91 8.76 -6.48
N ARG A 85 -3.68 8.25 -6.51
CA ARG A 85 -2.57 8.92 -7.18
C ARG A 85 -2.12 8.14 -8.40
N HIS A 86 -1.99 8.83 -9.54
CA HIS A 86 -1.21 8.40 -10.68
C HIS A 86 0.12 9.16 -10.70
N GLN A 87 1.27 8.46 -10.88
CA GLN A 87 2.59 9.12 -10.93
C GLN A 87 2.87 9.70 -12.32
N SER A 88 2.03 10.58 -12.78
CA SER A 88 2.11 11.14 -14.12
C SER A 88 2.09 12.66 -14.05
N TYR A 89 3.03 13.29 -14.76
CA TYR A 89 3.17 14.74 -14.81
C TYR A 89 3.07 15.26 -16.23
N PRO A 90 2.51 16.45 -16.42
CA PRO A 90 2.55 17.12 -17.72
C PRO A 90 3.99 17.20 -18.24
N TYR A 91 4.18 16.96 -19.53
CA TYR A 91 5.44 16.99 -20.28
C TYR A 91 6.45 15.87 -19.95
N MET A 92 6.38 15.26 -18.78
CA MET A 92 7.33 14.21 -18.34
C MET A 92 6.70 12.81 -18.28
N GLY A 93 5.37 12.71 -18.24
CA GLY A 93 4.69 11.44 -18.06
C GLY A 93 5.12 10.76 -16.75
N TYR A 94 5.45 9.47 -16.84
CA TYR A 94 5.88 8.68 -15.69
C TYR A 94 7.37 8.87 -15.30
N ALA A 95 8.15 9.60 -16.08
CA ALA A 95 9.56 9.86 -15.80
C ALA A 95 9.77 11.02 -14.80
N ALA A 96 8.86 11.19 -13.86
CA ALA A 96 8.93 12.22 -12.84
C ALA A 96 10.13 11.97 -11.89
N PRO A 97 10.99 12.99 -11.69
CA PRO A 97 12.19 12.86 -10.85
C PRO A 97 11.85 12.74 -9.37
N GLU A 98 12.85 12.33 -8.57
CA GLU A 98 12.72 12.17 -7.12
C GLU A 98 12.05 13.36 -6.43
N SER A 99 12.46 14.59 -6.78
CA SER A 99 11.90 15.81 -6.17
C SER A 99 10.39 15.94 -6.33
N LEU A 100 9.85 15.60 -7.51
CA LEU A 100 8.41 15.61 -7.74
C LEU A 100 7.69 14.45 -7.06
N GLN A 101 8.31 13.28 -6.97
CA GLN A 101 7.74 12.15 -6.26
C GLN A 101 7.57 12.45 -4.77
N ARG A 102 8.57 13.09 -4.15
CA ARG A 102 8.51 13.51 -2.74
C ARG A 102 7.54 14.66 -2.53
N GLU A 103 7.50 15.60 -3.46
CA GLU A 103 6.59 16.74 -3.39
C GLU A 103 5.13 16.32 -3.42
N ASP A 104 4.75 15.33 -4.22
CA ASP A 104 3.39 14.78 -4.23
C ASP A 104 2.99 14.22 -2.86
N ALA A 105 3.86 13.47 -2.21
CA ALA A 105 3.58 12.94 -0.87
C ALA A 105 3.44 14.08 0.17
N ARG A 106 4.28 15.12 0.07
CA ARG A 106 4.21 16.31 0.91
C ARG A 106 2.88 17.04 0.72
N ILE A 107 2.47 17.30 -0.51
CA ILE A 107 1.19 17.95 -0.83
C ILE A 107 0.02 17.15 -0.27
N LEU A 108 0.00 15.83 -0.47
CA LEU A 108 -1.04 14.97 0.06
C LEU A 108 -1.15 15.07 1.58
N LYS A 109 -0.02 15.03 2.27
CA LYS A 109 0.01 15.04 3.74
C LYS A 109 -0.22 16.43 4.33
N GLU A 110 0.51 17.44 3.88
CA GLU A 110 0.61 18.73 4.54
C GLU A 110 -0.40 19.74 4.03
N GLU A 111 -0.70 19.74 2.73
CA GLU A 111 -1.63 20.72 2.14
C GLU A 111 -3.06 20.17 2.06
N LEU A 112 -3.22 18.92 1.64
CA LEU A 112 -4.54 18.28 1.50
C LEU A 112 -4.99 17.55 2.77
N CYS A 113 -4.13 17.49 3.80
CA CYS A 113 -4.42 16.85 5.08
C CYS A 113 -4.89 15.39 4.95
N CYS A 114 -4.41 14.68 3.93
CA CYS A 114 -4.65 13.26 3.76
C CYS A 114 -3.83 12.46 4.78
N ASN A 115 -4.38 11.33 5.22
CA ASN A 115 -3.64 10.34 6.00
C ASN A 115 -3.43 9.02 5.25
N ALA A 116 -3.99 8.92 4.04
CA ALA A 116 -3.87 7.74 3.19
C ALA A 116 -3.74 8.13 1.71
N VAL A 117 -3.15 7.25 0.93
CA VAL A 117 -3.09 7.33 -0.54
C VAL A 117 -3.18 5.93 -1.13
N ARG A 118 -3.88 5.80 -2.24
CA ARG A 118 -3.83 4.61 -3.07
C ARG A 118 -3.00 4.89 -4.31
N THR A 119 -2.02 4.03 -4.58
CA THR A 119 -1.18 4.11 -5.77
C THR A 119 -1.87 3.41 -6.94
N SER A 120 -2.86 4.08 -7.52
CA SER A 120 -3.66 3.52 -8.62
C SER A 120 -2.88 3.49 -9.93
N HIS A 121 -2.88 2.47 -10.66
CA HIS A 121 -3.29 1.07 -10.48
C HIS A 121 -2.03 0.23 -10.73
N TYR A 122 -0.94 0.53 -10.03
CA TYR A 122 0.39 -0.05 -10.21
C TYR A 122 1.34 0.37 -9.08
N PRO A 123 2.42 -0.35 -8.83
CA PRO A 123 3.49 0.08 -7.93
C PRO A 123 4.09 1.40 -8.43
N GLN A 124 4.30 2.34 -7.52
CA GLN A 124 4.84 3.66 -7.86
C GLN A 124 6.25 3.83 -7.31
N SER A 125 6.90 4.93 -7.64
CA SER A 125 8.29 5.23 -7.29
C SER A 125 8.62 4.98 -5.82
N GLN A 126 9.77 4.36 -5.55
CA GLN A 126 10.27 4.18 -4.19
C GLN A 126 10.47 5.52 -3.47
N TYR A 127 10.88 6.57 -4.17
CA TYR A 127 11.01 7.92 -3.58
C TYR A 127 9.69 8.45 -3.01
N PHE A 128 8.57 8.11 -3.67
CA PHE A 128 7.24 8.44 -3.17
C PHE A 128 6.91 7.63 -1.90
N ILE A 129 7.17 6.33 -1.92
CA ILE A 129 6.89 5.45 -0.77
C ILE A 129 7.80 5.78 0.42
N ASP A 130 9.09 6.04 0.19
CA ASP A 130 10.03 6.52 1.22
C ASP A 130 9.50 7.80 1.91
N GLU A 131 8.94 8.70 1.12
CA GLU A 131 8.39 9.94 1.65
C GLU A 131 7.07 9.70 2.41
N CYS A 132 6.25 8.75 1.97
CA CYS A 132 5.07 8.31 2.72
C CYS A 132 5.47 7.73 4.09
N ASP A 133 6.55 6.93 4.15
CA ASP A 133 7.10 6.43 5.40
C ASP A 133 7.53 7.56 6.34
N ARG A 134 8.22 8.57 5.79
CA ARG A 134 8.75 9.72 6.54
C ARG A 134 7.64 10.64 7.06
N LEU A 135 6.59 10.83 6.29
CA LEU A 135 5.49 11.75 6.60
C LEU A 135 4.34 11.12 7.39
N GLY A 136 4.30 9.79 7.51
CA GLY A 136 3.17 9.11 8.14
C GLY A 136 1.92 9.09 7.24
N LEU A 137 2.10 8.74 5.97
CA LEU A 137 1.00 8.60 5.01
C LEU A 137 0.77 7.13 4.71
N LEU A 138 -0.42 6.60 5.04
CA LEU A 138 -0.78 5.20 4.79
C LEU A 138 -0.87 4.95 3.28
N VAL A 139 -0.37 3.80 2.83
CA VAL A 139 -0.36 3.44 1.41
C VAL A 139 -1.12 2.14 1.17
N PHE A 140 -2.01 2.18 0.20
CA PHE A 140 -2.57 1.01 -0.46
C PHE A 140 -1.93 0.90 -1.84
N THR A 141 -1.08 -0.10 -2.07
CA THR A 141 -0.44 -0.36 -3.37
C THR A 141 -0.94 -1.65 -3.98
N GLU A 142 -0.92 -1.75 -5.30
CA GLU A 142 -1.61 -2.83 -6.00
C GLU A 142 -0.88 -3.37 -7.22
N LEU A 143 -1.21 -4.62 -7.56
CA LEU A 143 -0.79 -5.31 -8.77
C LEU A 143 -1.14 -4.48 -10.01
N PRO A 144 -0.21 -4.28 -10.95
CA PRO A 144 -0.46 -3.47 -12.15
C PRO A 144 -1.59 -4.02 -13.01
N GLY A 145 -2.55 -3.16 -13.35
CA GLY A 145 -3.58 -3.49 -14.32
C GLY A 145 -4.92 -2.79 -14.06
N TRP A 146 -5.73 -2.76 -15.11
CA TRP A 146 -7.05 -2.14 -15.09
C TRP A 146 -8.03 -2.91 -15.97
N GLN A 147 -9.12 -3.41 -15.38
CA GLN A 147 -10.29 -4.09 -15.96
C GLN A 147 -10.01 -5.43 -16.65
N HIS A 148 -8.89 -5.60 -17.33
CA HIS A 148 -8.64 -6.77 -18.17
C HIS A 148 -7.74 -7.80 -17.50
N ILE A 149 -8.09 -9.08 -17.70
CA ILE A 149 -7.30 -10.25 -17.32
C ILE A 149 -6.93 -10.97 -18.62
N GLY A 150 -5.65 -11.29 -18.78
CA GLY A 150 -5.17 -12.00 -19.96
C GLY A 150 -5.27 -13.52 -19.84
N ASP A 151 -4.57 -14.21 -20.74
CA ASP A 151 -4.44 -15.67 -20.74
C ASP A 151 -3.57 -16.20 -19.58
N GLU A 152 -3.33 -17.51 -19.51
CA GLU A 152 -2.55 -18.10 -18.42
C GLU A 152 -1.10 -17.59 -18.40
N ARG A 153 -0.49 -17.32 -19.54
CA ARG A 153 0.87 -16.75 -19.58
C ARG A 153 0.89 -15.34 -18.99
N TRP A 154 -0.11 -14.54 -19.28
CA TRP A 154 -0.28 -13.22 -18.69
C TRP A 154 -0.51 -13.30 -17.18
N LYS A 155 -1.34 -14.25 -16.70
CA LYS A 155 -1.60 -14.47 -15.28
C LYS A 155 -0.33 -14.92 -14.52
N GLU A 156 0.50 -15.76 -15.11
CA GLU A 156 1.80 -16.13 -14.56
C GLU A 156 2.71 -14.90 -14.40
N GLN A 157 2.81 -14.08 -15.46
CA GLN A 157 3.59 -12.84 -15.37
C GLN A 157 3.01 -11.88 -14.32
N ALA A 158 1.70 -11.77 -14.20
CA ALA A 158 1.07 -10.96 -13.14
C ALA A 158 1.40 -11.49 -11.74
N CYS A 159 1.47 -12.80 -11.55
CA CYS A 159 1.93 -13.38 -10.29
C CYS A 159 3.40 -13.03 -9.97
N GLU A 160 4.29 -13.05 -10.98
CA GLU A 160 5.68 -12.63 -10.78
C GLU A 160 5.79 -11.12 -10.48
N ASN A 161 5.04 -10.28 -11.18
CA ASN A 161 4.98 -8.84 -10.88
C ASN A 161 4.50 -8.58 -9.44
N LEU A 162 3.56 -9.39 -8.93
CA LEU A 162 3.12 -9.31 -7.54
C LEU A 162 4.22 -9.69 -6.55
N ARG A 163 4.99 -10.76 -6.85
CA ARG A 163 6.14 -11.16 -6.04
C ARG A 163 7.19 -10.05 -5.95
N GLU A 164 7.56 -9.50 -7.10
CA GLU A 164 8.51 -8.40 -7.19
C GLU A 164 8.03 -7.18 -6.40
N MET A 165 6.77 -6.78 -6.56
CA MET A 165 6.17 -5.68 -5.81
C MET A 165 6.28 -5.88 -4.31
N ILE A 166 5.88 -7.05 -3.79
CA ILE A 166 5.90 -7.32 -2.35
C ILE A 166 7.34 -7.34 -1.83
N LEU A 167 8.25 -8.03 -2.51
CA LEU A 167 9.66 -8.10 -2.12
C LEU A 167 10.33 -6.73 -2.10
N GLN A 168 9.98 -5.87 -3.07
CA GLN A 168 10.50 -4.51 -3.15
C GLN A 168 10.01 -3.61 -2.01
N TYR A 169 8.74 -3.76 -1.61
CA TYR A 169 8.09 -2.77 -0.73
C TYR A 169 7.76 -3.28 0.68
N ARG A 170 7.94 -4.55 1.01
CA ARG A 170 7.52 -5.12 2.31
C ARG A 170 8.19 -4.51 3.54
N ASN A 171 9.29 -3.78 3.38
CA ASN A 171 9.96 -3.10 4.49
C ASN A 171 9.37 -1.71 4.82
N HIS A 172 8.49 -1.18 3.94
CA HIS A 172 7.89 0.14 4.14
C HIS A 172 6.72 0.08 5.13
N PRO A 173 6.81 0.75 6.30
CA PRO A 173 5.73 0.72 7.29
C PRO A 173 4.46 1.45 6.83
N SER A 174 4.56 2.41 5.92
CA SER A 174 3.42 3.13 5.36
C SER A 174 2.48 2.22 4.56
N ILE A 175 3.00 1.17 3.91
CA ILE A 175 2.16 0.23 3.18
C ILE A 175 1.39 -0.64 4.17
N VAL A 176 0.07 -0.55 4.11
CA VAL A 176 -0.84 -1.25 5.04
C VAL A 176 -1.77 -2.23 4.35
N LEU A 177 -1.76 -2.28 3.02
CA LEU A 177 -2.66 -3.13 2.25
C LEU A 177 -2.03 -3.50 0.91
N TRP A 178 -2.03 -4.80 0.59
CA TRP A 178 -1.62 -5.31 -0.71
C TRP A 178 -2.83 -5.48 -1.63
N GLY A 179 -2.85 -4.78 -2.76
CA GLY A 179 -3.80 -4.98 -3.83
C GLY A 179 -3.39 -6.16 -4.69
N VAL A 180 -4.07 -7.29 -4.54
CA VAL A 180 -3.73 -8.56 -5.22
C VAL A 180 -4.65 -8.88 -6.38
N ARG A 181 -5.56 -7.97 -6.71
CA ARG A 181 -6.53 -8.08 -7.79
C ARG A 181 -6.38 -6.92 -8.77
N ILE A 182 -6.54 -7.19 -10.04
CA ILE A 182 -6.59 -6.16 -11.09
C ILE A 182 -7.77 -5.24 -10.82
N ASN A 183 -7.51 -3.94 -10.79
CA ASN A 183 -8.54 -2.93 -10.55
C ASN A 183 -9.73 -3.11 -11.49
N GLU A 184 -10.94 -3.13 -10.93
CA GLU A 184 -12.21 -3.23 -11.66
C GLU A 184 -12.31 -4.39 -12.64
N SER A 185 -11.60 -5.46 -12.43
CA SER A 185 -11.72 -6.66 -13.27
C SER A 185 -12.94 -7.50 -12.90
N VAL A 186 -13.34 -8.38 -13.80
CA VAL A 186 -14.29 -9.46 -13.51
C VAL A 186 -13.72 -10.43 -12.47
N ASP A 187 -14.56 -11.25 -11.86
CA ASP A 187 -14.13 -12.31 -10.97
C ASP A 187 -13.39 -13.41 -11.74
N ASP A 188 -12.24 -13.81 -11.21
CA ASP A 188 -11.48 -15.00 -11.62
C ASP A 188 -10.90 -15.62 -10.33
N ASP A 189 -11.73 -16.46 -9.72
CA ASP A 189 -11.43 -17.00 -8.40
C ASP A 189 -10.15 -17.83 -8.38
N ALA A 190 -9.85 -18.56 -9.44
CA ALA A 190 -8.64 -19.37 -9.56
C ALA A 190 -7.38 -18.48 -9.59
N PHE A 191 -7.40 -17.41 -10.38
CA PHE A 191 -6.29 -16.47 -10.47
C PHE A 191 -6.11 -15.69 -9.16
N TYR A 192 -7.20 -15.17 -8.60
CA TYR A 192 -7.12 -14.37 -7.37
C TYR A 192 -6.83 -15.19 -6.11
N ALA A 193 -7.18 -16.48 -6.08
CA ALA A 193 -6.68 -17.36 -5.02
C ALA A 193 -5.15 -17.51 -5.08
N ARG A 194 -4.55 -17.58 -6.27
CA ARG A 194 -3.08 -17.66 -6.45
C ARG A 194 -2.40 -16.38 -5.97
N THR A 195 -2.88 -15.21 -6.43
CA THR A 195 -2.27 -13.91 -6.05
C THR A 195 -2.41 -13.64 -4.55
N ASN A 196 -3.54 -13.99 -3.96
CA ASN A 196 -3.76 -13.86 -2.52
C ASN A 196 -2.81 -14.76 -1.70
N ALA A 197 -2.63 -16.02 -2.12
CA ALA A 197 -1.71 -16.96 -1.49
C ALA A 197 -0.26 -16.46 -1.56
N ILE A 198 0.18 -15.96 -2.72
CA ILE A 198 1.52 -15.37 -2.91
C ILE A 198 1.77 -14.21 -1.93
N ALA A 199 0.79 -13.33 -1.77
CA ALA A 199 0.95 -12.19 -0.88
C ALA A 199 1.10 -12.62 0.58
N HIS A 200 0.27 -13.54 1.06
CA HIS A 200 0.37 -14.06 2.43
C HIS A 200 1.64 -14.87 2.68
N GLU A 201 2.15 -15.59 1.66
CA GLU A 201 3.42 -16.31 1.75
C GLU A 201 4.60 -15.35 1.94
N LEU A 202 4.64 -14.27 1.16
CA LEU A 202 5.78 -13.33 1.16
C LEU A 202 5.71 -12.29 2.27
N ASP A 203 4.51 -11.96 2.71
CA ASP A 203 4.27 -10.99 3.78
C ASP A 203 2.99 -11.29 4.57
N PRO A 204 3.06 -12.15 5.59
CA PRO A 204 1.91 -12.46 6.44
C PRO A 204 1.52 -11.32 7.38
N SER A 205 2.30 -10.24 7.43
CA SER A 205 2.06 -9.11 8.34
C SER A 205 1.05 -8.09 7.81
N ARG A 206 0.70 -8.17 6.51
CA ARG A 206 -0.24 -7.26 5.85
C ARG A 206 -1.42 -8.00 5.27
N PRO A 207 -2.63 -7.45 5.43
CA PRO A 207 -3.81 -7.96 4.76
C PRO A 207 -3.78 -7.69 3.25
N THR A 208 -4.57 -8.47 2.52
CA THR A 208 -4.77 -8.36 1.10
C THR A 208 -6.11 -7.71 0.76
N SER A 209 -6.20 -7.11 -0.41
CA SER A 209 -7.42 -6.54 -0.96
C SER A 209 -7.46 -6.61 -2.47
N GLY A 210 -8.60 -6.28 -3.02
CA GLY A 210 -8.78 -6.12 -4.46
C GLY A 210 -9.93 -5.18 -4.77
N VAL A 211 -9.69 -4.26 -5.68
CA VAL A 211 -10.65 -3.20 -6.00
C VAL A 211 -11.66 -3.68 -7.02
N ARG A 212 -12.93 -3.52 -6.69
CA ARG A 212 -14.09 -3.98 -7.45
C ARG A 212 -15.02 -2.84 -7.81
N TYR A 213 -15.74 -2.98 -8.92
CA TYR A 213 -16.92 -2.17 -9.26
C TYR A 213 -18.21 -3.02 -9.26
N ILE A 214 -18.08 -4.34 -9.21
CA ILE A 214 -19.19 -5.29 -9.18
C ILE A 214 -19.60 -5.51 -7.72
N GLN A 215 -20.88 -5.28 -7.42
CA GLN A 215 -21.43 -5.54 -6.09
C GLN A 215 -21.53 -7.05 -5.85
N LYS A 216 -21.25 -7.47 -4.60
CA LYS A 216 -21.30 -8.88 -4.17
C LYS A 216 -20.40 -9.82 -4.99
N SER A 217 -19.35 -9.27 -5.56
CA SER A 217 -18.26 -10.01 -6.18
C SER A 217 -17.60 -10.96 -5.18
N SER A 218 -16.94 -12.00 -5.66
CA SER A 218 -16.18 -12.96 -4.84
C SER A 218 -15.18 -12.25 -3.93
N LEU A 219 -15.09 -12.71 -2.68
CA LEU A 219 -14.15 -12.19 -1.69
C LEU A 219 -13.20 -13.29 -1.23
N LEU A 220 -12.02 -13.30 -1.78
CA LEU A 220 -10.92 -14.20 -1.41
C LEU A 220 -9.92 -13.51 -0.50
N GLU A 221 -9.84 -12.19 -0.59
CA GLU A 221 -8.94 -11.32 0.14
C GLU A 221 -9.45 -11.02 1.57
N ASP A 222 -8.63 -10.35 2.37
CA ASP A 222 -8.97 -9.98 3.74
C ASP A 222 -9.91 -8.79 3.82
N VAL A 223 -9.75 -7.83 2.89
CA VAL A 223 -10.49 -6.58 2.83
C VAL A 223 -11.22 -6.48 1.49
N TYR A 224 -12.50 -6.12 1.55
CA TYR A 224 -13.29 -5.84 0.35
C TYR A 224 -13.12 -4.37 -0.04
N SER A 225 -12.39 -4.08 -1.13
CA SER A 225 -12.31 -2.74 -1.68
C SER A 225 -13.29 -2.56 -2.83
N TYR A 226 -13.96 -1.40 -2.87
CA TYR A 226 -15.04 -1.12 -3.82
C TYR A 226 -14.98 0.32 -4.32
N ASN A 227 -15.10 0.45 -5.65
CA ASN A 227 -15.25 1.75 -6.31
C ASN A 227 -16.73 2.10 -6.35
N ASP A 228 -17.10 3.15 -5.63
CA ASP A 228 -18.49 3.59 -5.49
C ASP A 228 -18.72 4.96 -6.14
N PHE A 229 -19.21 4.92 -7.37
CA PHE A 229 -19.64 6.12 -8.13
C PHE A 229 -21.14 6.33 -8.12
N SER A 230 -21.84 5.86 -7.08
CA SER A 230 -23.28 6.00 -6.96
C SER A 230 -23.76 7.37 -6.46
N HIS A 231 -22.82 8.27 -6.14
CA HIS A 231 -23.17 9.64 -5.76
C HIS A 231 -23.87 10.39 -6.89
N THR A 232 -24.90 11.11 -6.53
CA THR A 232 -25.60 12.06 -7.40
C THR A 232 -25.60 13.42 -6.70
N GLY A 233 -26.02 14.49 -7.38
CA GLY A 233 -26.14 15.81 -6.75
C GLY A 233 -26.92 15.79 -5.42
N ASP A 234 -27.90 14.89 -5.33
CA ASP A 234 -28.78 14.76 -4.15
C ASP A 234 -28.34 13.66 -3.18
N ASN A 235 -27.42 12.79 -3.58
CA ASN A 235 -26.89 11.69 -2.76
C ASN A 235 -25.36 11.70 -2.75
N PRO A 236 -24.74 12.42 -1.81
CA PRO A 236 -23.28 12.46 -1.69
C PRO A 236 -22.66 11.22 -1.03
N GLY A 237 -23.47 10.30 -0.52
CA GLY A 237 -23.01 9.11 0.20
C GLY A 237 -22.66 7.94 -0.69
N CYS A 238 -21.88 7.01 -0.13
CA CYS A 238 -21.64 5.71 -0.72
C CYS A 238 -22.72 4.70 -0.32
N LYS A 239 -22.84 3.62 -1.08
CA LYS A 239 -23.78 2.53 -0.78
C LYS A 239 -23.45 1.88 0.57
N PRO A 240 -24.48 1.43 1.31
CA PRO A 240 -24.25 0.75 2.56
C PRO A 240 -23.56 -0.61 2.34
N LYS A 241 -22.72 -1.02 3.29
CA LYS A 241 -21.89 -2.23 3.23
C LYS A 241 -22.66 -3.48 2.78
N HIS A 242 -23.88 -3.69 3.28
CA HIS A 242 -24.69 -4.86 2.95
C HIS A 242 -25.18 -4.91 1.48
N ALA A 243 -25.25 -3.76 0.83
CA ALA A 243 -25.57 -3.70 -0.60
C ALA A 243 -24.35 -4.07 -1.45
N VAL A 244 -23.15 -3.72 -1.00
CA VAL A 244 -21.90 -3.85 -1.75
C VAL A 244 -21.29 -5.23 -1.59
N MET A 245 -21.24 -5.77 -0.37
CA MET A 245 -20.59 -7.05 -0.09
C MET A 245 -21.47 -8.00 0.72
N SER A 246 -21.25 -9.31 0.54
CA SER A 246 -22.03 -10.34 1.22
C SER A 246 -21.56 -10.59 2.67
N SER A 247 -20.26 -10.41 2.95
CA SER A 247 -19.71 -10.64 4.28
C SER A 247 -19.96 -9.46 5.23
N ARG A 248 -20.49 -9.75 6.40
CA ARG A 248 -20.61 -8.76 7.50
C ARG A 248 -19.37 -8.71 8.39
N LYS A 249 -18.52 -9.75 8.32
CA LYS A 249 -17.36 -9.93 9.21
C LYS A 249 -16.07 -9.29 8.68
N LYS A 250 -15.94 -9.12 7.37
CA LYS A 250 -14.77 -8.51 6.72
C LYS A 250 -14.94 -6.99 6.63
N ALA A 251 -13.82 -6.26 6.54
CA ALA A 251 -13.82 -4.82 6.31
C ALA A 251 -14.32 -4.46 4.90
N LEU A 252 -14.96 -3.30 4.78
CA LEU A 252 -15.22 -2.63 3.51
C LEU A 252 -14.35 -1.36 3.45
N LEU A 253 -13.61 -1.21 2.36
CA LEU A 253 -12.89 0.01 2.01
C LEU A 253 -13.49 0.58 0.72
N ILE A 254 -13.95 1.81 0.75
CA ILE A 254 -14.29 2.53 -0.48
C ILE A 254 -12.99 3.09 -1.04
N SER A 255 -12.54 2.50 -2.14
CA SER A 255 -11.25 2.80 -2.77
C SER A 255 -11.31 3.95 -3.77
N GLU A 256 -12.47 4.16 -4.38
CA GLU A 256 -12.74 5.32 -5.24
C GLU A 256 -14.18 5.77 -5.06
N HIS A 257 -14.36 7.09 -4.97
CA HIS A 257 -15.67 7.75 -5.04
C HIS A 257 -15.46 9.20 -5.46
N THR A 258 -16.53 9.86 -5.91
CA THR A 258 -16.54 11.31 -6.22
C THR A 258 -15.41 11.71 -7.20
N GLY A 259 -15.04 10.80 -8.10
CA GLY A 259 -14.03 11.06 -9.11
C GLY A 259 -14.54 12.00 -10.19
N HIS A 260 -13.74 13.02 -10.52
CA HIS A 260 -13.99 13.91 -11.64
C HIS A 260 -12.97 13.63 -12.73
N MET A 261 -13.46 13.38 -13.95
CA MET A 261 -12.61 13.25 -15.14
C MET A 261 -12.57 14.58 -15.92
N TYR A 262 -12.67 15.70 -15.20
CA TYR A 262 -12.67 17.02 -15.81
C TYR A 262 -11.28 17.64 -15.79
N PRO A 263 -10.93 18.37 -16.82
CA PRO A 263 -9.76 19.25 -16.79
C PRO A 263 -9.89 20.25 -15.63
N THR A 264 -8.83 20.36 -14.86
CA THR A 264 -8.81 21.24 -13.66
C THR A 264 -8.19 22.62 -13.95
N LYS A 265 -8.01 22.96 -15.22
CA LYS A 265 -7.38 24.22 -15.62
C LYS A 265 -8.40 25.34 -15.68
N SER A 266 -8.06 26.49 -15.13
CA SER A 266 -8.94 27.67 -15.05
C SER A 266 -9.44 28.22 -16.40
N TYR A 267 -8.81 27.81 -17.49
CA TYR A 267 -9.19 28.18 -18.86
C TYR A 267 -9.97 27.07 -19.59
N ASP A 268 -10.26 25.97 -18.93
CA ASP A 268 -11.08 24.91 -19.51
C ASP A 268 -12.54 25.33 -19.53
N THR A 269 -13.11 25.36 -20.73
CA THR A 269 -14.53 25.69 -20.94
C THR A 269 -15.47 24.53 -20.55
N TRP A 270 -14.95 23.45 -20.00
CA TRP A 270 -15.68 22.25 -19.62
C TRP A 270 -16.01 22.19 -18.12
N SER A 271 -16.00 23.31 -17.44
CA SER A 271 -16.46 23.41 -16.07
C SER A 271 -17.99 23.31 -16.03
N HIS A 272 -18.51 22.15 -15.82
CA HIS A 272 -19.93 21.94 -15.53
C HIS A 272 -20.10 21.23 -14.20
#